data_066db5fb61166d4f9385c69014f76265
#
_entry.id   066db5fb61166d4f9385c69014f76265
#
_cell.length_a   1.000
_cell.length_b   1.000
_cell.length_c   1.000
_cell.angle_alpha   90.00
_cell.angle_beta   90.00
_cell.angle_gamma   90.00
#
_symmetry.space_group_name_H-M   'P 1'
#
loop_
_entity.id
_entity.type
_entity.pdbx_description
1 polymer ?
#
loop_
_entity_poly.entity_id
_entity_poly.type
_entity_poly.pdbx_seq_one_letter_code
_entity_poly.pdbx_strand_id
1 'polypeptide(L)'
;MDRTLIETMTNAGAQVVFYNRVTFRNFLHYYQRTHRKILVVDRIVGFNGGVGIADEWLGDAQNEDEWHEFHFRVTGPAVAQIFNAFAENWNEVDTCENPFPFLDGSEEIELPIRPIADSDDCSGAFEDQDMQCFYSSPREGHFESYELYKSAIESAKSRIYIENAYF
;
A
#
# COMPACT_ATOMS: atom_id res chain seq x y z
N MET A 1 -12.44 6.93 -14.17
CA MET A 1 -13.00 6.81 -12.81
C MET A 1 -14.43 7.32 -12.84
N ASP A 2 -15.36 6.54 -12.39
CA ASP A 2 -16.79 6.85 -12.43
C ASP A 2 -17.11 8.00 -11.45
N ARG A 3 -17.67 9.11 -11.97
CA ARG A 3 -18.05 10.27 -11.15
C ARG A 3 -19.17 9.93 -10.16
N THR A 4 -20.08 9.05 -10.55
CA THR A 4 -21.20 8.62 -9.72
C THR A 4 -20.72 7.90 -8.46
N LEU A 5 -19.66 7.07 -8.59
CA LEU A 5 -19.07 6.38 -7.44
C LEU A 5 -18.45 7.37 -6.45
N ILE A 6 -17.71 8.37 -6.94
CA ILE A 6 -17.09 9.39 -6.09
C ILE A 6 -18.16 10.21 -5.37
N GLU A 7 -19.21 10.63 -6.06
CA GLU A 7 -20.33 11.34 -5.47
C GLU A 7 -21.03 10.51 -4.37
N THR A 8 -21.20 9.20 -4.62
CA THR A 8 -21.77 8.29 -3.63
C THR A 8 -20.92 8.19 -2.39
N MET A 9 -19.59 8.04 -2.54
CA MET A 9 -18.64 7.99 -1.42
C MET A 9 -18.64 9.28 -0.62
N THR A 10 -18.60 10.42 -1.31
CA THR A 10 -18.56 11.74 -0.67
C THR A 10 -19.85 12.03 0.08
N ASN A 11 -20.99 11.69 -0.50
CA ASN A 11 -22.30 11.83 0.15
C ASN A 11 -22.44 10.93 1.39
N ALA A 12 -21.72 9.83 1.43
CA ALA A 12 -21.63 8.94 2.60
C ALA A 12 -20.63 9.46 3.65
N GLY A 13 -19.99 10.61 3.44
CA GLY A 13 -19.05 11.23 4.37
C GLY A 13 -17.58 10.87 4.13
N ALA A 14 -17.27 10.15 3.06
CA ALA A 14 -15.87 9.86 2.73
C ALA A 14 -15.16 11.10 2.18
N GLN A 15 -13.91 11.28 2.58
CA GLN A 15 -13.01 12.24 1.96
C GLN A 15 -12.32 11.58 0.77
N VAL A 16 -12.42 12.21 -0.40
CA VAL A 16 -11.81 11.70 -1.63
C VAL A 16 -10.86 12.75 -2.19
N VAL A 17 -9.60 12.37 -2.31
CA VAL A 17 -8.54 13.23 -2.82
C VAL A 17 -7.90 12.58 -4.05
N PHE A 18 -7.62 13.39 -5.05
CA PHE A 18 -6.98 12.93 -6.27
C PHE A 18 -5.52 13.33 -6.28
N TYR A 19 -4.65 12.35 -6.16
CA TYR A 19 -3.22 12.55 -6.25
C TYR A 19 -2.80 12.86 -7.69
N ASN A 20 -2.01 13.91 -7.88
CA ASN A 20 -1.40 14.30 -9.14
C ASN A 20 -2.36 14.33 -10.34
N ARG A 21 -3.47 15.07 -10.22
CA ARG A 21 -4.40 15.30 -11.33
C ARG A 21 -3.67 15.91 -12.53
N VAL A 22 -3.96 15.40 -13.72
CA VAL A 22 -3.50 16.01 -14.95
C VAL A 22 -4.15 17.38 -15.12
N THR A 23 -3.35 18.42 -15.08
CA THR A 23 -3.75 19.80 -15.35
C THR A 23 -2.86 20.36 -16.46
N PHE A 24 -3.26 21.47 -17.07
CA PHE A 24 -2.41 22.16 -18.07
C PHE A 24 -1.04 22.56 -17.53
N ARG A 25 -0.92 22.77 -16.21
CA ARG A 25 0.33 23.15 -15.53
C ARG A 25 1.29 22.00 -15.31
N ASN A 26 0.78 20.79 -15.09
CA ASN A 26 1.61 19.61 -14.79
C ASN A 26 1.57 18.54 -15.89
N PHE A 27 1.14 18.90 -17.10
CA PHE A 27 1.05 17.98 -18.25
C PHE A 27 2.36 17.22 -18.52
N LEU A 28 3.51 17.87 -18.30
CA LEU A 28 4.83 17.23 -18.47
C LEU A 28 5.19 16.24 -17.36
N HIS A 29 4.44 16.24 -16.25
CA HIS A 29 4.68 15.38 -15.07
C HIS A 29 3.53 14.39 -14.83
N TYR A 30 2.64 14.22 -15.82
CA TYR A 30 1.45 13.37 -15.67
C TYR A 30 1.78 11.88 -15.43
N TYR A 31 2.99 11.43 -15.79
CA TYR A 31 3.48 10.08 -15.60
C TYR A 31 3.84 9.76 -14.14
N GLN A 32 4.00 10.77 -13.29
CA GLN A 32 4.30 10.60 -11.87
C GLN A 32 3.02 10.23 -11.13
N ARG A 33 2.71 8.94 -11.08
CA ARG A 33 1.55 8.41 -10.36
C ARG A 33 2.00 7.52 -9.22
N THR A 34 1.29 7.58 -8.11
CA THR A 34 1.48 6.58 -7.05
C THR A 34 0.98 5.22 -7.54
N HIS A 35 1.75 4.18 -7.25
CA HIS A 35 1.34 2.79 -7.49
C HIS A 35 1.07 2.05 -6.17
N ARG A 36 1.08 2.76 -5.06
CA ARG A 36 0.83 2.22 -3.73
C ARG A 36 -0.62 1.76 -3.62
N LYS A 37 -0.82 0.51 -3.20
CA LYS A 37 -2.12 -0.05 -2.88
C LYS A 37 -2.15 -0.30 -1.38
N ILE A 38 -2.66 0.67 -0.66
CA ILE A 38 -2.64 0.72 0.80
C ILE A 38 -4.07 0.84 1.32
N LEU A 39 -4.41 0.00 2.29
CA LEU A 39 -5.59 0.13 3.11
C LEU A 39 -5.16 0.06 4.58
N VAL A 40 -5.54 1.03 5.37
CA VAL A 40 -5.33 1.02 6.82
C VAL A 40 -6.67 1.20 7.50
N VAL A 41 -6.98 0.29 8.42
CA VAL A 41 -8.22 0.30 9.19
C VAL A 41 -7.88 0.62 10.63
N ASP A 42 -8.48 1.69 11.16
CA ASP A 42 -8.36 2.17 12.54
C ASP A 42 -6.91 2.38 13.03
N ARG A 43 -5.95 2.47 12.13
CA ARG A 43 -4.49 2.46 12.41
C ARG A 43 -3.99 1.19 13.09
N ILE A 44 -4.78 0.13 13.06
CA ILE A 44 -4.57 -1.13 13.76
C ILE A 44 -4.16 -2.23 12.79
N VAL A 45 -4.80 -2.25 11.63
CA VAL A 45 -4.55 -3.23 10.59
C VAL A 45 -4.16 -2.50 9.31
N GLY A 46 -3.05 -2.90 8.72
CA GLY A 46 -2.61 -2.46 7.42
C GLY A 46 -2.72 -3.56 6.39
N PHE A 47 -3.05 -3.18 5.17
CA PHE A 47 -3.00 -4.06 4.00
C PHE A 47 -2.14 -3.40 2.94
N ASN A 48 -1.23 -4.18 2.36
CA ASN A 48 -0.36 -3.72 1.28
C ASN A 48 0.03 -4.89 0.38
N GLY A 49 0.13 -4.64 -0.91
CA GLY A 49 0.50 -5.64 -1.91
C GLY A 49 0.20 -5.19 -3.33
N GLY A 50 0.19 -6.12 -4.25
CA GLY A 50 -0.05 -5.86 -5.67
C GLY A 50 -1.53 -5.79 -6.06
N VAL A 51 -2.44 -6.38 -5.27
CA VAL A 51 -3.87 -6.45 -5.59
C VAL A 51 -4.48 -5.06 -5.76
N GLY A 52 -5.09 -4.81 -6.90
CA GLY A 52 -5.84 -3.60 -7.20
C GLY A 52 -7.35 -3.79 -7.09
N ILE A 53 -8.10 -2.74 -7.40
CA ILE A 53 -9.56 -2.77 -7.46
C ILE A 53 -9.96 -2.84 -8.93
N ALA A 54 -10.01 -4.08 -9.46
CA ALA A 54 -10.47 -4.38 -10.82
C ALA A 54 -10.78 -5.89 -10.93
N ASP A 55 -11.48 -6.27 -12.01
CA ASP A 55 -12.00 -7.62 -12.17
C ASP A 55 -10.88 -8.66 -12.32
N GLU A 56 -9.71 -8.28 -12.83
CA GLU A 56 -8.54 -9.14 -13.01
C GLU A 56 -8.01 -9.72 -11.69
N TRP A 57 -8.33 -9.12 -10.55
CA TRP A 57 -7.96 -9.62 -9.21
C TRP A 57 -9.08 -10.37 -8.48
N LEU A 58 -10.20 -10.69 -9.15
CA LEU A 58 -11.33 -11.40 -8.54
C LEU A 58 -11.23 -12.94 -8.59
N GLY A 59 -10.17 -13.48 -9.13
CA GLY A 59 -9.97 -14.92 -9.26
C GLY A 59 -8.77 -15.43 -8.49
N ASP A 60 -8.44 -16.70 -8.74
CA ASP A 60 -7.31 -17.41 -8.16
C ASP A 60 -6.19 -17.63 -9.20
N ALA A 61 -6.09 -16.77 -10.20
CA ALA A 61 -5.15 -16.88 -11.33
C ALA A 61 -5.24 -18.24 -12.06
N GLN A 62 -6.45 -18.73 -12.28
CA GLN A 62 -6.70 -20.03 -12.94
C GLN A 62 -6.82 -19.94 -14.46
N ASN A 63 -6.89 -18.74 -15.00
CA ASN A 63 -6.97 -18.46 -16.42
C ASN A 63 -6.22 -17.18 -16.80
N GLU A 64 -6.13 -16.89 -18.10
CA GLU A 64 -5.35 -15.76 -18.62
C GLU A 64 -5.91 -14.38 -18.30
N ASP A 65 -7.16 -14.29 -17.87
CA ASP A 65 -7.82 -13.04 -17.49
C ASP A 65 -7.63 -12.71 -16.00
N GLU A 66 -7.06 -13.62 -15.23
CA GLU A 66 -6.86 -13.48 -13.79
C GLU A 66 -5.39 -13.25 -13.45
N TRP A 67 -5.11 -12.27 -12.61
CA TRP A 67 -3.76 -11.94 -12.21
C TRP A 67 -3.40 -12.59 -10.88
N HIS A 68 -2.18 -13.11 -10.79
CA HIS A 68 -1.60 -13.62 -9.55
C HIS A 68 -0.84 -12.51 -8.82
N GLU A 69 -1.17 -12.31 -7.54
CA GLU A 69 -0.57 -11.28 -6.72
C GLU A 69 -0.53 -11.68 -5.25
N PHE A 70 0.43 -11.09 -4.53
CA PHE A 70 0.49 -11.20 -3.09
C PHE A 70 -0.07 -9.93 -2.44
N HIS A 71 -0.86 -10.13 -1.39
CA HIS A 71 -1.36 -9.05 -0.56
C HIS A 71 -1.22 -9.43 0.91
N PHE A 72 -0.60 -8.57 1.69
CA PHE A 72 -0.26 -8.83 3.08
C PHE A 72 -1.22 -8.09 4.00
N ARG A 73 -1.72 -8.79 5.00
CA ARG A 73 -2.37 -8.21 6.17
C ARG A 73 -1.33 -8.09 7.28
N VAL A 74 -1.15 -6.90 7.81
CA VAL A 74 -0.13 -6.56 8.80
C VAL A 74 -0.81 -6.00 10.04
N THR A 75 -0.32 -6.36 11.22
CA THR A 75 -0.68 -5.80 12.52
C THR A 75 0.58 -5.40 13.29
N GLY A 76 0.42 -4.67 14.38
CA GLY A 76 1.55 -4.23 15.20
C GLY A 76 2.24 -2.96 14.67
N PRO A 77 3.45 -2.64 15.16
CA PRO A 77 4.10 -1.35 14.92
C PRO A 77 4.35 -1.01 13.44
N ALA A 78 4.48 -2.01 12.58
CA ALA A 78 4.68 -1.80 11.15
C ALA A 78 3.48 -1.12 10.46
N VAL A 79 2.29 -1.17 11.06
CA VAL A 79 1.10 -0.47 10.53
C VAL A 79 1.30 1.04 10.50
N ALA A 80 2.04 1.60 11.46
CA ALA A 80 2.39 3.02 11.45
C ALA A 80 3.20 3.41 10.22
N GLN A 81 4.13 2.55 9.78
CA GLN A 81 4.92 2.80 8.57
C GLN A 81 4.05 2.76 7.31
N ILE A 82 3.11 1.80 7.22
CA ILE A 82 2.14 1.71 6.11
C ILE A 82 1.24 2.95 6.09
N PHE A 83 0.76 3.38 7.26
CA PHE A 83 -0.05 4.59 7.39
C PHE A 83 0.74 5.84 6.97
N ASN A 84 1.99 5.96 7.37
CA ASN A 84 2.83 7.09 7.02
C ASN A 84 3.05 7.19 5.50
N ALA A 85 3.20 6.05 4.81
CA ALA A 85 3.28 6.03 3.36
C ALA A 85 1.97 6.49 2.67
N PHE A 86 0.80 6.26 3.29
CA PHE A 86 -0.47 6.85 2.84
C PHE A 86 -0.52 8.35 3.15
N ALA A 87 -0.18 8.74 4.39
CA ALA A 87 -0.22 10.13 4.84
C ALA A 87 0.68 11.05 4.01
N GLU A 88 1.83 10.57 3.58
CA GLU A 88 2.72 11.29 2.67
C GLU A 88 1.99 11.72 1.40
N ASN A 89 1.41 10.78 0.64
CA ASN A 89 0.67 11.11 -0.57
C ASN A 89 -0.56 12.00 -0.32
N TRP A 90 -1.23 11.78 0.81
CA TRP A 90 -2.40 12.58 1.19
C TRP A 90 -2.01 14.03 1.46
N ASN A 91 -0.95 14.24 2.25
CA ASN A 91 -0.50 15.56 2.67
C ASN A 91 0.14 16.37 1.52
N GLU A 92 0.65 15.70 0.49
CA GLU A 92 1.19 16.36 -0.71
C GLU A 92 0.13 17.03 -1.59
N VAL A 93 -1.15 16.73 -1.39
CA VAL A 93 -2.20 17.30 -2.23
C VAL A 93 -2.52 18.72 -1.79
N ASP A 94 -2.34 19.70 -2.68
CA ASP A 94 -2.51 21.12 -2.43
C ASP A 94 -3.90 21.50 -1.83
N THR A 95 -4.89 20.62 -1.98
CA THR A 95 -6.25 20.83 -1.48
C THR A 95 -6.51 20.14 -0.14
N CYS A 96 -5.50 19.60 0.50
CA CYS A 96 -5.63 18.90 1.76
C CYS A 96 -5.84 19.91 2.90
N GLU A 97 -7.09 20.09 3.34
CA GLU A 97 -7.43 20.99 4.44
C GLU A 97 -7.07 20.39 5.81
N ASN A 98 -6.99 19.06 5.91
CA ASN A 98 -6.71 18.33 7.14
C ASN A 98 -5.60 17.32 6.89
N PRO A 99 -4.33 17.70 7.05
CA PRO A 99 -3.21 16.78 6.93
C PRO A 99 -3.21 15.75 8.06
N PHE A 100 -2.82 14.52 7.72
CA PHE A 100 -2.61 13.49 8.74
C PHE A 100 -1.25 13.65 9.41
N PRO A 101 -1.17 13.53 10.74
CA PRO A 101 0.11 13.45 11.44
C PRO A 101 0.82 12.13 11.09
N PHE A 102 2.14 12.16 11.02
CA PHE A 102 2.92 10.93 10.94
C PHE A 102 2.93 10.23 12.30
N LEU A 103 2.90 8.90 12.26
CA LEU A 103 2.93 8.05 13.46
C LEU A 103 4.36 7.55 13.68
N ASP A 104 4.79 7.51 14.92
CA ASP A 104 6.12 7.00 15.31
C ASP A 104 6.14 5.50 15.64
N GLY A 105 4.96 4.87 15.63
CA GLY A 105 4.82 3.44 15.91
C GLY A 105 4.85 3.08 17.39
N SER A 106 4.93 4.06 18.28
CA SER A 106 4.95 3.85 19.74
C SER A 106 3.55 3.74 20.34
N GLU A 107 2.51 4.03 19.59
CA GLU A 107 1.12 3.90 20.06
C GLU A 107 0.77 2.41 20.25
N GLU A 108 0.69 1.95 21.49
CA GLU A 108 0.07 0.68 21.82
C GLU A 108 -1.44 0.81 21.62
N ILE A 109 -1.93 0.22 20.54
CA ILE A 109 -3.36 0.14 20.28
C ILE A 109 -3.81 -1.25 20.71
N GLU A 110 -4.55 -1.34 21.83
CA GLU A 110 -5.24 -2.57 22.20
C GLU A 110 -6.21 -2.99 21.11
N LEU A 111 -5.97 -4.16 20.56
CA LEU A 111 -6.70 -4.68 19.43
C LEU A 111 -7.91 -5.50 19.86
N PRO A 112 -9.15 -5.06 19.65
CA PRO A 112 -10.25 -5.99 19.50
C PRO A 112 -10.23 -6.56 18.09
N ILE A 113 -9.11 -7.16 17.65
CA ILE A 113 -9.11 -7.86 16.38
C ILE A 113 -9.81 -9.19 16.62
N ARG A 114 -11.05 -9.30 16.18
CA ARG A 114 -11.57 -10.63 15.88
C ARG A 114 -10.63 -11.23 14.84
N PRO A 115 -10.10 -12.44 15.06
CA PRO A 115 -9.47 -13.18 14.00
C PRO A 115 -10.44 -13.12 12.81
N ILE A 116 -9.95 -12.74 11.64
CA ILE A 116 -10.71 -13.04 10.43
C ILE A 116 -10.90 -14.54 10.53
N ALA A 117 -12.17 -14.95 10.64
CA ALA A 117 -12.52 -16.35 10.86
C ALA A 117 -11.65 -17.17 9.93
N ASP A 118 -11.07 -18.24 10.48
CA ASP A 118 -10.29 -19.21 9.74
C ASP A 118 -11.02 -19.56 8.43
N SER A 119 -10.82 -18.75 7.42
CA SER A 119 -10.94 -19.25 6.07
C SER A 119 -9.75 -20.18 5.96
N ASP A 120 -9.99 -21.46 5.69
CA ASP A 120 -8.97 -22.50 5.52
C ASP A 120 -7.84 -22.12 4.55
N ASP A 121 -7.85 -20.93 4.02
CA ASP A 121 -7.00 -20.38 2.98
C ASP A 121 -6.02 -19.29 3.46
N CYS A 122 -6.04 -18.89 4.74
CA CYS A 122 -4.98 -18.09 5.35
C CYS A 122 -3.83 -18.98 5.85
N SER A 123 -3.37 -19.89 5.00
CA SER A 123 -2.19 -20.69 5.26
C SER A 123 -0.95 -19.79 5.26
N GLY A 124 -0.58 -19.25 6.41
CA GLY A 124 0.66 -18.49 6.53
C GLY A 124 0.57 -17.25 7.42
N ALA A 125 -0.25 -17.26 8.47
CA ALA A 125 -0.09 -16.27 9.52
C ALA A 125 1.24 -16.53 10.24
N PHE A 126 2.14 -15.56 10.19
CA PHE A 126 3.39 -15.57 10.92
C PHE A 126 3.28 -14.55 12.06
N GLU A 127 3.53 -15.00 13.28
CA GLU A 127 3.60 -14.13 14.45
C GLU A 127 5.05 -13.74 14.71
N ASP A 128 5.26 -12.60 15.35
CA ASP A 128 6.56 -12.10 15.80
C ASP A 128 7.62 -12.02 14.68
N GLN A 129 7.21 -11.54 13.50
CA GLN A 129 8.13 -11.32 12.39
C GLN A 129 8.70 -9.90 12.42
N ASP A 130 10.01 -9.80 12.24
CA ASP A 130 10.64 -8.52 11.94
C ASP A 130 10.16 -8.02 10.59
N MET A 131 9.50 -6.87 10.57
CA MET A 131 8.99 -6.25 9.34
C MET A 131 9.48 -4.81 9.24
N GLN A 132 9.91 -4.45 8.04
CA GLN A 132 10.23 -3.08 7.69
C GLN A 132 9.55 -2.70 6.38
N CYS A 133 8.84 -1.57 6.38
CA CYS A 133 8.25 -1.03 5.17
C CYS A 133 9.28 -0.12 4.46
N PHE A 134 9.42 -0.35 3.17
CA PHE A 134 10.21 0.50 2.30
C PHE A 134 9.29 1.17 1.29
N TYR A 135 9.56 2.42 1.00
CA TYR A 135 8.90 3.10 -0.10
C TYR A 135 9.91 3.90 -0.89
N SER A 136 9.65 4.04 -2.17
CA SER A 136 10.47 4.87 -3.04
C SER A 136 9.72 6.14 -3.41
N SER A 137 10.37 7.27 -3.22
CA SER A 137 9.93 8.58 -3.68
C SER A 137 11.10 9.25 -4.41
N PRO A 138 11.38 8.87 -5.67
CA PRO A 138 12.55 9.38 -6.40
C PRO A 138 12.57 10.90 -6.53
N ARG A 139 11.40 11.53 -6.48
CA ARG A 139 11.25 12.99 -6.51
C ARG A 139 11.86 13.66 -5.28
N GLU A 140 11.83 12.98 -4.14
CA GLU A 140 12.39 13.44 -2.88
C GLU A 140 13.79 12.86 -2.62
N GLY A 141 14.31 12.09 -3.55
CA GLY A 141 15.62 11.45 -3.44
C GLY A 141 15.61 10.15 -2.61
N HIS A 142 14.44 9.58 -2.38
CA HIS A 142 14.27 8.32 -1.66
C HIS A 142 14.35 7.12 -2.61
N PHE A 143 15.40 6.32 -2.47
CA PHE A 143 15.67 5.13 -3.28
C PHE A 143 15.74 3.84 -2.44
N GLU A 144 15.04 3.80 -1.32
CA GLU A 144 15.13 2.73 -0.33
C GLU A 144 14.83 1.35 -0.92
N SER A 145 13.86 1.26 -1.84
CA SER A 145 13.56 -0.01 -2.51
C SER A 145 14.75 -0.51 -3.33
N TYR A 146 15.45 0.37 -4.04
CA TYR A 146 16.65 0.00 -4.80
C TYR A 146 17.77 -0.48 -3.86
N GLU A 147 18.05 0.27 -2.79
CA GLU A 147 19.09 -0.08 -1.83
C GLU A 147 18.78 -1.39 -1.09
N LEU A 148 17.49 -1.64 -0.79
CA LEU A 148 17.05 -2.90 -0.21
C LEU A 148 17.36 -4.08 -1.14
N TYR A 149 16.91 -4.01 -2.40
CA TYR A 149 17.14 -5.09 -3.37
C TYR A 149 18.64 -5.32 -3.57
N LYS A 150 19.42 -4.26 -3.73
CA LYS A 150 20.88 -4.34 -3.87
C LYS A 150 21.52 -5.03 -2.67
N SER A 151 21.19 -4.59 -1.46
CA SER A 151 21.72 -5.17 -0.22
C SER A 151 21.34 -6.63 -0.06
N ALA A 152 20.08 -6.98 -0.35
CA ALA A 152 19.59 -8.36 -0.30
C ALA A 152 20.34 -9.27 -1.29
N ILE A 153 20.55 -8.80 -2.52
CA ILE A 153 21.29 -9.55 -3.55
C ILE A 153 22.75 -9.72 -3.15
N GLU A 154 23.42 -8.65 -2.70
CA GLU A 154 24.83 -8.68 -2.30
C GLU A 154 25.07 -9.55 -1.06
N SER A 155 24.10 -9.61 -0.13
CA SER A 155 24.22 -10.41 1.10
C SER A 155 23.82 -11.87 0.93
N ALA A 156 23.22 -12.26 -0.16
CA ALA A 156 22.77 -13.64 -0.41
C ALA A 156 23.92 -14.63 -0.38
N LYS A 157 23.74 -15.75 0.35
CA LYS A 157 24.78 -16.78 0.52
C LYS A 157 24.51 -18.07 -0.26
N SER A 158 23.27 -18.32 -0.63
CA SER A 158 22.88 -19.60 -1.22
C SER A 158 22.00 -19.45 -2.44
N ARG A 159 20.84 -18.83 -2.29
CA ARG A 159 19.84 -18.76 -3.35
C ARG A 159 19.09 -17.43 -3.30
N ILE A 160 18.65 -16.98 -4.46
CA ILE A 160 17.75 -15.84 -4.63
C ILE A 160 16.56 -16.36 -5.44
N TYR A 161 15.35 -16.08 -4.96
CA TYR A 161 14.12 -16.32 -5.68
C TYR A 161 13.46 -14.97 -5.93
N ILE A 162 13.13 -14.69 -7.16
CA ILE A 162 12.49 -13.44 -7.59
C ILE A 162 11.26 -13.81 -8.40
N GLU A 163 10.12 -13.24 -8.01
CA GLU A 163 8.91 -13.24 -8.79
C GLU A 163 8.56 -11.78 -9.09
N ASN A 164 8.52 -11.39 -10.35
CA ASN A 164 8.25 -10.03 -10.77
C ASN A 164 7.64 -10.05 -12.18
N ALA A 165 6.59 -9.25 -12.37
CA ALA A 165 5.93 -9.09 -13.67
C ALA A 165 6.84 -8.44 -14.72
N TYR A 166 7.83 -7.64 -14.30
CA TYR A 166 8.75 -6.92 -15.17
C TYR A 166 10.17 -7.14 -14.69
N PHE A 167 11.02 -7.63 -15.58
CA PHE A 167 12.44 -7.88 -15.28
C PHE A 167 13.34 -7.25 -16.35
#